data_5245403c7b46a1cbac44af91bb4e013e
#
_entry.id   5245403c7b46a1cbac44af91bb4e013e
#
_cell.length_a   1.000
_cell.length_b   1.000
_cell.length_c   1.000
_cell.angle_alpha   90.00
_cell.angle_beta   90.00
_cell.angle_gamma   90.00
#
_symmetry.space_group_name_H-M   'P 1'
#
loop_
_entity.id
_entity.type
_entity.pdbx_description
1 polymer ?
#
loop_
_entity_poly.entity_id
_entity_poly.type
_entity_poly.pdbx_seq_one_letter_code
_entity_poly.pdbx_strand_id
1 'polypeptide(L)'
;ENGKIGVCIMKDLTRWGRDYLQVGNAMEIFRRNNVRFIAVNNGIDSEKPDTLEFAPFINIMSEWYAKDISKKVKTGIKTKGMSGKPIVTEAPYGYVKDPDNKDFWIIDEEAAEVVRLIFRLFIGGKNRNQIAVYLTQEQIPTPTFYMKDRGRGTCKNKTLNEDNRCKWNKATLTNIL
;
A
#
# COMPACT_ATOMS: atom_id res chain seq x y z
N GLU A 1 -17.26 -17.07 20.11
CA GLU A 1 -18.05 -15.86 19.83
C GLU A 1 -19.36 -15.76 20.67
N ASN A 2 -19.73 -16.79 21.41
CA ASN A 2 -20.99 -16.79 22.19
C ASN A 2 -20.81 -16.44 23.69
N GLY A 3 -19.69 -15.83 24.10
CA GLY A 3 -19.47 -15.35 25.47
C GLY A 3 -19.46 -16.44 26.54
N LYS A 4 -19.27 -17.71 26.17
CA LYS A 4 -19.37 -18.85 27.10
C LYS A 4 -18.10 -19.19 27.85
N ILE A 5 -16.96 -18.61 27.46
CA ILE A 5 -15.64 -18.88 28.00
C ILE A 5 -15.05 -17.59 28.55
N GLY A 6 -14.79 -17.50 29.85
CA GLY A 6 -14.14 -16.37 30.48
C GLY A 6 -12.63 -16.57 30.70
N VAL A 7 -12.19 -17.81 30.89
CA VAL A 7 -10.80 -18.16 31.16
C VAL A 7 -10.38 -19.40 30.36
N CYS A 8 -9.22 -19.34 29.73
CA CYS A 8 -8.60 -20.46 29.08
C CYS A 8 -7.29 -20.82 29.79
N ILE A 9 -7.19 -22.03 30.38
CA ILE A 9 -6.01 -22.51 31.10
C ILE A 9 -5.38 -23.66 30.32
N MET A 10 -4.08 -23.60 30.08
CA MET A 10 -3.32 -24.68 29.46
C MET A 10 -2.02 -24.97 30.20
N LYS A 11 -1.50 -26.15 29.99
CA LYS A 11 -0.25 -26.58 30.62
C LYS A 11 0.94 -25.78 30.09
N ASP A 12 1.07 -25.68 28.77
CA ASP A 12 2.14 -24.94 28.08
C ASP A 12 1.67 -24.49 26.67
N LEU A 13 2.36 -23.51 26.08
CA LEU A 13 2.06 -22.97 24.76
C LEU A 13 2.21 -23.97 23.63
N THR A 14 3.08 -24.98 23.79
CA THR A 14 3.36 -25.97 22.75
C THR A 14 2.17 -26.90 22.49
N ARG A 15 1.23 -26.97 23.46
CA ARG A 15 -0.01 -27.75 23.34
C ARG A 15 -1.00 -27.14 22.36
N TRP A 16 -0.89 -25.85 22.12
CA TRP A 16 -1.80 -25.19 21.19
C TRP A 16 -1.39 -25.29 19.73
N GLY A 17 -0.12 -25.58 19.47
CA GLY A 17 0.40 -25.79 18.13
C GLY A 17 1.90 -25.55 18.07
N ARG A 18 2.52 -26.16 17.06
CA ARG A 18 3.92 -25.92 16.72
C ARG A 18 4.08 -24.65 15.88
N ASP A 19 2.97 -24.04 15.47
CA ASP A 19 2.94 -22.84 14.64
C ASP A 19 2.68 -21.62 15.53
N TYR A 20 3.72 -20.82 15.74
CA TYR A 20 3.67 -19.60 16.53
C TYR A 20 2.64 -18.57 16.02
N LEU A 21 2.34 -18.59 14.71
CA LEU A 21 1.31 -17.72 14.12
C LEU A 21 -0.08 -18.09 14.59
N GLN A 22 -0.37 -19.39 14.68
CA GLN A 22 -1.66 -19.86 15.21
C GLN A 22 -1.82 -19.52 16.69
N VAL A 23 -0.75 -19.67 17.46
CA VAL A 23 -0.73 -19.30 18.88
C VAL A 23 -0.97 -17.80 19.05
N GLY A 24 -0.29 -16.95 18.28
CA GLY A 24 -0.46 -15.49 18.32
C GLY A 24 -1.86 -15.05 17.91
N ASN A 25 -2.42 -15.63 16.84
CA ASN A 25 -3.79 -15.35 16.42
C ASN A 25 -4.82 -15.74 17.48
N ALA A 26 -4.63 -16.89 18.11
CA ALA A 26 -5.53 -17.34 19.17
C ALA A 26 -5.45 -16.41 20.41
N MET A 27 -4.26 -15.95 20.79
CA MET A 27 -4.09 -14.97 21.87
C MET A 27 -4.78 -13.66 21.55
N GLU A 28 -4.68 -13.16 20.33
CA GLU A 28 -5.36 -11.95 19.90
C GLU A 28 -6.90 -12.11 19.90
N ILE A 29 -7.41 -13.29 19.51
CA ILE A 29 -8.83 -13.61 19.61
C ILE A 29 -9.28 -13.58 21.08
N PHE A 30 -8.50 -14.14 22.00
CA PHE A 30 -8.83 -14.10 23.42
C PHE A 30 -8.82 -12.69 23.97
N ARG A 31 -7.80 -11.90 23.63
CA ARG A 31 -7.70 -10.50 24.04
C ARG A 31 -8.92 -9.69 23.57
N ARG A 32 -9.33 -9.85 22.30
CA ARG A 32 -10.51 -9.16 21.74
C ARG A 32 -11.83 -9.55 22.38
N ASN A 33 -11.91 -10.80 22.84
CA ASN A 33 -13.13 -11.31 23.50
C ASN A 33 -13.07 -11.24 25.03
N ASN A 34 -12.09 -10.52 25.60
CA ASN A 34 -11.84 -10.42 27.06
C ASN A 34 -11.76 -11.80 27.74
N VAL A 35 -11.18 -12.79 27.09
CA VAL A 35 -10.93 -14.11 27.65
C VAL A 35 -9.53 -14.11 28.29
N ARG A 36 -9.46 -14.34 29.62
CA ARG A 36 -8.20 -14.51 30.32
C ARG A 36 -7.49 -15.77 29.86
N PHE A 37 -6.21 -15.65 29.58
CA PHE A 37 -5.37 -16.75 29.13
C PHE A 37 -4.26 -17.06 30.12
N ILE A 38 -4.11 -18.34 30.54
CA ILE A 38 -3.09 -18.77 31.48
C ILE A 38 -2.35 -19.98 30.90
N ALA A 39 -1.00 -19.87 30.76
CA ALA A 39 -0.11 -21.00 30.45
C ALA A 39 0.78 -21.30 31.66
N VAL A 40 0.44 -22.38 32.38
CA VAL A 40 0.98 -22.66 33.72
C VAL A 40 2.50 -22.87 33.70
N ASN A 41 3.01 -23.74 32.83
CA ASN A 41 4.43 -24.06 32.74
C ASN A 41 5.29 -22.89 32.23
N ASN A 42 4.67 -21.97 31.47
CA ASN A 42 5.36 -20.79 30.95
C ASN A 42 5.24 -19.57 31.88
N GLY A 43 4.51 -19.68 32.99
CA GLY A 43 4.27 -18.56 33.92
C GLY A 43 3.48 -17.40 33.31
N ILE A 44 2.74 -17.65 32.25
CA ILE A 44 2.02 -16.62 31.49
C ILE A 44 0.59 -16.49 32.00
N ASP A 45 0.19 -15.25 32.31
CA ASP A 45 -1.16 -14.87 32.69
C ASP A 45 -1.49 -13.52 32.06
N SER A 46 -2.49 -13.48 31.17
CA SER A 46 -2.84 -12.28 30.41
C SER A 46 -3.37 -11.12 31.26
N GLU A 47 -3.80 -11.37 32.50
CA GLU A 47 -4.25 -10.34 33.42
C GLU A 47 -3.14 -9.79 34.34
N LYS A 48 -1.99 -10.44 34.42
CA LYS A 48 -0.91 -9.98 35.27
C LYS A 48 0.05 -9.08 34.49
N PRO A 49 0.14 -7.76 34.83
CA PRO A 49 1.03 -6.83 34.13
C PRO A 49 2.54 -7.11 34.33
N ASP A 50 2.90 -7.92 35.32
CA ASP A 50 4.28 -8.30 35.63
C ASP A 50 4.89 -9.34 34.69
N THR A 51 4.21 -9.76 33.66
CA THR A 51 4.78 -10.61 32.61
C THR A 51 5.66 -9.79 31.64
N LEU A 52 6.60 -9.02 32.20
CA LEU A 52 7.73 -8.42 31.47
C LEU A 52 8.49 -9.46 30.61
N GLU A 53 8.43 -10.75 30.99
CA GLU A 53 8.95 -11.87 30.21
C GLU A 53 8.15 -12.14 28.91
N PHE A 54 6.89 -11.68 28.82
CA PHE A 54 6.05 -11.88 27.65
C PHE A 54 6.14 -10.78 26.60
N ALA A 55 6.58 -9.60 27.00
CA ALA A 55 6.77 -8.47 26.09
C ALA A 55 7.77 -8.77 24.95
N PRO A 56 8.93 -9.44 25.19
CA PRO A 56 9.83 -9.85 24.12
C PRO A 56 9.19 -10.83 23.13
N PHE A 57 8.36 -11.74 23.62
CA PHE A 57 7.64 -12.70 22.77
C PHE A 57 6.59 -12.01 21.89
N ILE A 58 5.81 -11.08 22.42
CA ILE A 58 4.85 -10.26 21.65
C ILE A 58 5.58 -9.44 20.59
N ASN A 59 6.73 -8.86 20.91
CA ASN A 59 7.53 -8.09 19.98
C ASN A 59 8.09 -8.97 18.84
N ILE A 60 8.61 -10.13 19.16
CA ILE A 60 9.08 -11.12 18.15
C ILE A 60 7.93 -11.57 17.26
N MET A 61 6.76 -11.84 17.83
CA MET A 61 5.56 -12.22 17.07
C MET A 61 5.09 -11.10 16.15
N SER A 62 5.08 -9.86 16.63
CA SER A 62 4.71 -8.68 15.83
C SER A 62 5.66 -8.47 14.65
N GLU A 63 6.96 -8.63 14.88
CA GLU A 63 7.97 -8.52 13.83
C GLU A 63 7.84 -9.67 12.80
N TRP A 64 7.60 -10.86 13.25
CA TRP A 64 7.38 -12.03 12.38
C TRP A 64 6.12 -11.87 11.54
N TYR A 65 5.03 -11.41 12.14
CA TYR A 65 3.77 -11.13 11.46
C TYR A 65 3.94 -10.06 10.37
N ALA A 66 4.66 -8.99 10.68
CA ALA A 66 4.99 -7.95 9.70
C ALA A 66 5.82 -8.50 8.53
N LYS A 67 6.82 -9.35 8.81
CA LYS A 67 7.63 -10.02 7.77
C LYS A 67 6.81 -10.97 6.90
N ASP A 68 5.90 -11.76 7.50
CA ASP A 68 5.04 -12.69 6.77
C ASP A 68 4.06 -11.96 5.86
N ILE A 69 3.39 -10.90 6.37
CA ILE A 69 2.53 -10.04 5.55
C ILE A 69 3.32 -9.43 4.39
N SER A 70 4.50 -8.89 4.66
CA SER A 70 5.36 -8.31 3.61
C SER A 70 5.69 -9.33 2.53
N LYS A 71 6.03 -10.58 2.92
CA LYS A 71 6.31 -11.67 1.98
C LYS A 71 5.08 -12.03 1.16
N LYS A 72 3.92 -12.16 1.78
CA LYS A 72 2.64 -12.46 1.09
C LYS A 72 2.27 -11.38 0.09
N VAL A 73 2.37 -10.09 0.49
CA VAL A 73 2.12 -8.95 -0.38
C VAL A 73 3.08 -8.95 -1.58
N LYS A 74 4.39 -9.12 -1.35
CA LYS A 74 5.38 -9.19 -2.43
C LYS A 74 5.11 -10.35 -3.40
N THR A 75 4.74 -11.52 -2.88
CA THR A 75 4.39 -12.68 -3.71
C THR A 75 3.12 -12.39 -4.53
N GLY A 76 2.08 -11.82 -3.92
CA GLY A 76 0.85 -11.43 -4.63
C GLY A 76 1.11 -10.42 -5.74
N ILE A 77 1.93 -9.38 -5.47
CA ILE A 77 2.34 -8.39 -6.47
C ILE A 77 3.11 -9.07 -7.61
N LYS A 78 4.07 -9.94 -7.28
CA LYS A 78 4.86 -10.67 -8.28
C LYS A 78 3.98 -11.56 -9.16
N THR A 79 3.09 -12.35 -8.56
CA THR A 79 2.16 -13.22 -9.29
C THR A 79 1.25 -12.42 -10.21
N LYS A 80 0.70 -11.29 -9.70
CA LYS A 80 -0.15 -10.39 -10.50
C LYS A 80 0.61 -9.79 -11.67
N GLY A 81 1.85 -9.31 -11.44
CA GLY A 81 2.70 -8.77 -12.51
C GLY A 81 3.07 -9.81 -13.56
N MET A 82 3.41 -11.04 -13.15
CA MET A 82 3.73 -12.12 -14.07
C MET A 82 2.53 -12.61 -14.91
N SER A 83 1.31 -12.38 -14.43
CA SER A 83 0.08 -12.66 -15.21
C SER A 83 -0.26 -11.54 -16.22
N GLY A 84 0.59 -10.51 -16.37
CA GLY A 84 0.35 -9.39 -17.27
C GLY A 84 -0.68 -8.38 -16.75
N LYS A 85 -1.17 -8.53 -15.51
CA LYS A 85 -2.16 -7.62 -14.94
C LYS A 85 -1.49 -6.40 -14.29
N PRO A 86 -2.11 -5.22 -14.36
CA PRO A 86 -1.61 -4.03 -13.70
C PRO A 86 -1.44 -4.24 -12.19
N ILE A 87 -0.28 -3.91 -11.66
CA ILE A 87 0.02 -4.03 -10.23
C ILE A 87 -0.63 -2.89 -9.43
N VAL A 88 -0.72 -1.72 -10.03
CA VAL A 88 -1.28 -0.51 -9.40
C VAL A 88 -2.75 -0.33 -9.77
N THR A 89 -3.49 0.32 -8.88
CA THR A 89 -4.94 0.52 -9.04
C THR A 89 -5.26 1.59 -10.08
N GLU A 90 -4.43 2.63 -10.19
CA GLU A 90 -4.63 3.73 -11.13
C GLU A 90 -3.70 3.60 -12.33
N ALA A 91 -4.22 3.88 -13.53
CA ALA A 91 -3.39 3.96 -14.71
C ALA A 91 -2.44 5.18 -14.61
N PRO A 92 -1.15 5.05 -14.99
CA PRO A 92 -0.24 6.18 -15.02
C PRO A 92 -0.68 7.23 -16.05
N TYR A 93 -0.16 8.45 -15.91
CA TYR A 93 -0.42 9.52 -16.88
C TYR A 93 0.03 9.11 -18.28
N GLY A 94 -0.84 9.28 -19.27
CA GLY A 94 -0.66 8.76 -20.63
C GLY A 94 -1.48 7.49 -20.92
N TYR A 95 -2.09 6.91 -19.88
CA TYR A 95 -2.93 5.73 -20.01
C TYR A 95 -4.24 5.89 -19.27
N VAL A 96 -5.24 5.09 -19.67
CA VAL A 96 -6.53 4.98 -19.01
C VAL A 96 -6.93 3.51 -18.95
N LYS A 97 -7.73 3.16 -17.95
CA LYS A 97 -8.29 1.80 -17.87
C LYS A 97 -9.22 1.55 -19.03
N ASP A 98 -9.12 0.37 -19.61
CA ASP A 98 -10.06 -0.10 -20.60
C ASP A 98 -11.48 -0.18 -19.97
N PRO A 99 -12.50 0.43 -20.61
CA PRO A 99 -13.88 0.36 -20.14
C PRO A 99 -14.41 -1.07 -20.04
N ASP A 100 -14.03 -1.93 -21.00
CA ASP A 100 -14.51 -3.30 -21.12
C ASP A 100 -13.72 -4.26 -20.21
N ASN A 101 -12.43 -4.00 -20.00
CA ASN A 101 -11.59 -4.82 -19.15
C ASN A 101 -10.66 -4.00 -18.27
N LYS A 102 -11.04 -3.78 -17.01
CA LYS A 102 -10.30 -2.98 -16.03
C LYS A 102 -8.89 -3.52 -15.69
N ASP A 103 -8.59 -4.76 -16.10
CA ASP A 103 -7.26 -5.37 -15.96
C ASP A 103 -6.31 -4.94 -17.08
N PHE A 104 -6.75 -4.13 -18.05
CA PHE A 104 -5.91 -3.58 -19.12
C PHE A 104 -5.91 -2.06 -19.12
N TRP A 105 -4.84 -1.50 -19.67
CA TRP A 105 -4.72 -0.07 -19.91
C TRP A 105 -4.63 0.19 -21.39
N ILE A 106 -5.34 1.19 -21.83
CA ILE A 106 -5.29 1.72 -23.20
C ILE A 106 -4.61 3.09 -23.17
N ILE A 107 -4.07 3.49 -24.32
CA ILE A 107 -3.41 4.78 -24.47
C ILE A 107 -4.47 5.90 -24.40
N ASP A 108 -4.21 6.89 -23.58
CA ASP A 108 -4.92 8.17 -23.55
C ASP A 108 -4.14 9.13 -24.47
N GLU A 109 -4.53 9.23 -25.73
CA GLU A 109 -3.72 9.91 -26.76
C GLU A 109 -3.36 11.35 -26.38
N GLU A 110 -4.27 12.10 -25.78
CA GLU A 110 -4.01 13.49 -25.38
C GLU A 110 -2.91 13.57 -24.29
N ALA A 111 -2.99 12.74 -23.27
CA ALA A 111 -1.97 12.67 -22.23
C ALA A 111 -0.67 12.04 -22.75
N ALA A 112 -0.77 11.04 -23.64
CA ALA A 112 0.37 10.37 -24.24
C ALA A 112 1.21 11.29 -25.13
N GLU A 113 0.58 12.24 -25.83
CA GLU A 113 1.28 13.29 -26.59
C GLU A 113 2.20 14.12 -25.68
N VAL A 114 1.72 14.53 -24.51
CA VAL A 114 2.52 15.26 -23.54
C VAL A 114 3.68 14.40 -23.02
N VAL A 115 3.43 13.12 -22.74
CA VAL A 115 4.48 12.19 -22.32
C VAL A 115 5.53 12.03 -23.41
N ARG A 116 5.14 11.83 -24.66
CA ARG A 116 6.06 11.75 -25.82
C ARG A 116 6.87 13.03 -25.97
N LEU A 117 6.26 14.21 -25.76
CA LEU A 117 6.96 15.49 -25.80
C LEU A 117 8.02 15.57 -24.70
N ILE A 118 7.69 15.17 -23.45
CA ILE A 118 8.62 15.13 -22.32
C ILE A 118 9.85 14.27 -22.67
N PHE A 119 9.62 13.06 -23.20
CA PHE A 119 10.72 12.16 -23.61
C PHE A 119 11.56 12.75 -24.75
N ARG A 120 10.93 13.36 -25.76
CA ARG A 120 11.66 14.03 -26.87
C ARG A 120 12.57 15.15 -26.36
N LEU A 121 12.05 16.00 -25.44
CA LEU A 121 12.83 17.10 -24.86
C LEU A 121 13.98 16.56 -23.99
N PHE A 122 13.75 15.47 -23.25
CA PHE A 122 14.78 14.85 -22.42
C PHE A 122 15.90 14.20 -23.25
N ILE A 123 15.56 13.46 -24.31
CA ILE A 123 16.49 12.87 -25.25
C ILE A 123 17.26 13.99 -26.02
N GLY A 124 16.60 15.11 -26.29
CA GLY A 124 17.22 16.32 -26.86
C GLY A 124 18.17 17.08 -25.92
N GLY A 125 18.47 16.51 -24.72
CA GLY A 125 19.47 17.06 -23.79
C GLY A 125 18.94 18.06 -22.78
N LYS A 126 17.62 18.35 -22.74
CA LYS A 126 17.04 19.24 -21.71
C LYS A 126 16.98 18.51 -20.38
N ASN A 127 17.39 19.20 -19.31
CA ASN A 127 17.22 18.66 -17.97
C ASN A 127 15.77 18.84 -17.47
N ARG A 128 15.41 18.10 -16.40
CA ARG A 128 14.04 18.11 -15.85
C ARG A 128 13.53 19.49 -15.46
N ASN A 129 14.38 20.38 -14.97
CA ASN A 129 13.96 21.75 -14.63
C ASN A 129 13.63 22.54 -15.89
N GLN A 130 14.43 22.46 -16.94
CA GLN A 130 14.18 23.12 -18.22
C GLN A 130 12.90 22.61 -18.89
N ILE A 131 12.62 21.31 -18.78
CA ILE A 131 11.37 20.71 -19.27
C ILE A 131 10.18 21.23 -18.47
N ALA A 132 10.30 21.30 -17.13
CA ALA A 132 9.23 21.85 -16.29
C ALA A 132 8.89 23.31 -16.63
N VAL A 133 9.92 24.14 -16.83
CA VAL A 133 9.74 25.54 -17.26
C VAL A 133 9.05 25.60 -18.63
N TYR A 134 9.52 24.82 -19.61
CA TYR A 134 8.93 24.75 -20.93
C TYR A 134 7.44 24.38 -20.89
N LEU A 135 7.08 23.28 -20.20
CA LEU A 135 5.68 22.84 -20.11
C LEU A 135 4.79 23.86 -19.38
N THR A 136 5.36 24.59 -18.40
CA THR A 136 4.68 25.66 -17.69
C THR A 136 4.42 26.86 -18.62
N GLN A 137 5.38 27.25 -19.44
CA GLN A 137 5.26 28.33 -20.43
C GLN A 137 4.24 28.00 -21.51
N GLU A 138 4.22 26.76 -21.98
CA GLU A 138 3.23 26.25 -22.94
C GLU A 138 1.83 26.05 -22.33
N GLN A 139 1.64 26.40 -21.05
CA GLN A 139 0.36 26.28 -20.33
C GLN A 139 -0.25 24.87 -20.37
N ILE A 140 0.61 23.83 -20.43
CA ILE A 140 0.15 22.45 -20.43
C ILE A 140 -0.30 22.06 -19.02
N PRO A 141 -1.53 21.54 -18.82
CA PRO A 141 -2.00 21.12 -17.51
C PRO A 141 -1.13 20.00 -16.91
N THR A 142 -0.86 20.10 -15.62
CA THR A 142 -0.15 19.03 -14.92
C THR A 142 -0.99 17.74 -14.84
N PRO A 143 -0.40 16.56 -14.70
CA PRO A 143 -1.12 15.29 -14.61
C PRO A 143 -2.23 15.29 -13.55
N THR A 144 -2.01 15.94 -12.41
CA THR A 144 -2.99 16.05 -11.32
C THR A 144 -4.25 16.79 -11.77
N PHE A 145 -4.11 17.91 -12.45
CA PHE A 145 -5.24 18.69 -12.96
C PHE A 145 -5.92 17.99 -14.13
N TYR A 146 -5.13 17.41 -15.04
CA TYR A 146 -5.65 16.64 -16.15
C TYR A 146 -6.55 15.48 -15.67
N MET A 147 -6.10 14.74 -14.65
CA MET A 147 -6.89 13.65 -14.07
C MET A 147 -8.12 14.15 -13.30
N LYS A 148 -8.00 15.29 -12.59
CA LYS A 148 -9.12 15.92 -11.86
C LYS A 148 -10.23 16.32 -12.82
N ASP A 149 -9.90 17.02 -13.92
CA ASP A 149 -10.86 17.50 -14.91
C ASP A 149 -11.67 16.36 -15.56
N ARG A 150 -11.07 15.17 -15.62
CA ARG A 150 -11.70 13.95 -16.13
C ARG A 150 -12.35 13.09 -15.05
N GLY A 151 -12.37 13.55 -13.81
CA GLY A 151 -12.95 12.82 -12.69
C GLY A 151 -12.24 11.48 -12.39
N ARG A 152 -10.94 11.39 -12.67
CA ARG A 152 -10.16 10.15 -12.56
C ARG A 152 -9.33 10.10 -11.27
N GLY A 153 -9.17 8.87 -10.77
CA GLY A 153 -8.26 8.52 -9.71
C GLY A 153 -8.49 9.23 -8.37
N THR A 154 -7.45 9.26 -7.57
CA THR A 154 -7.44 9.92 -6.25
C THR A 154 -7.55 11.45 -6.34
N CYS A 155 -7.39 12.01 -7.54
CA CYS A 155 -7.46 13.45 -7.76
C CYS A 155 -8.90 13.97 -7.92
N LYS A 156 -9.86 13.09 -8.17
CA LYS A 156 -11.28 13.42 -8.42
C LYS A 156 -11.88 14.42 -7.41
N ASN A 157 -11.61 14.18 -6.12
CA ASN A 157 -12.22 14.96 -5.03
C ASN A 157 -11.22 15.95 -4.36
N LYS A 158 -10.04 16.18 -4.96
CA LYS A 158 -9.06 17.11 -4.40
C LYS A 158 -9.46 18.55 -4.67
N THR A 159 -9.45 19.38 -3.64
CA THR A 159 -9.44 20.84 -3.80
C THR A 159 -8.04 21.27 -4.23
N LEU A 160 -7.89 21.77 -5.44
CA LEU A 160 -6.63 22.24 -6.00
C LEU A 160 -6.70 23.74 -6.23
N ASN A 161 -5.57 24.43 -5.99
CA ASN A 161 -5.45 25.84 -6.32
C ASN A 161 -5.21 25.98 -7.84
N GLU A 162 -6.12 26.61 -8.55
CA GLU A 162 -6.07 26.79 -10.00
C GLU A 162 -4.81 27.54 -10.48
N ASP A 163 -4.20 28.38 -9.64
CA ASP A 163 -2.92 29.04 -9.94
C ASP A 163 -1.78 28.03 -10.20
N ASN A 164 -1.94 26.80 -9.77
CA ASN A 164 -0.96 25.73 -9.95
C ASN A 164 -1.28 24.78 -11.11
N ARG A 165 -2.32 25.09 -11.90
CA ARG A 165 -2.83 24.21 -12.97
C ARG A 165 -1.73 23.76 -13.93
N CYS A 166 -0.93 24.69 -14.40
CA CYS A 166 0.15 24.43 -15.37
C CYS A 166 1.54 24.52 -14.74
N LYS A 167 1.66 24.58 -13.41
CA LYS A 167 2.97 24.66 -12.73
C LYS A 167 3.61 23.28 -12.62
N TRP A 168 4.37 22.92 -13.63
CA TRP A 168 5.16 21.69 -13.61
C TRP A 168 6.35 21.80 -12.66
N ASN A 169 6.73 20.69 -12.06
CA ASN A 169 7.87 20.62 -11.16
C ASN A 169 8.75 19.38 -11.47
N LYS A 170 9.98 19.41 -10.97
CA LYS A 170 10.96 18.34 -11.15
C LYS A 170 10.47 16.98 -10.65
N ALA A 171 9.73 16.94 -9.55
CA ALA A 171 9.26 15.69 -8.95
C ALA A 171 8.25 14.99 -9.86
N THR A 172 7.31 15.73 -10.45
CA THR A 172 6.34 15.19 -11.42
C THR A 172 7.04 14.58 -12.62
N LEU A 173 8.07 15.27 -13.16
CA LEU A 173 8.85 14.77 -14.29
C LEU A 173 9.71 13.56 -13.94
N THR A 174 10.22 13.48 -12.70
CA THR A 174 10.96 12.29 -12.23
C THR A 174 10.09 11.03 -12.18
N ASN A 175 8.78 11.20 -11.96
CA ASN A 175 7.83 10.09 -11.95
C ASN A 175 7.37 9.66 -13.36
N ILE A 176 7.60 10.49 -14.38
CA ILE A 176 7.26 10.20 -15.78
C ILE A 176 8.45 9.62 -16.53
N LEU A 177 9.67 10.16 -16.26
CA LEU A 177 10.95 9.72 -16.85
C LEU A 177 11.60 8.57 -16.08
#